data_b2471c44cbd5c4f86fcf7b6ef1224daf
#
_entry.id   b2471c44cbd5c4f86fcf7b6ef1224daf
#
_cell.length_a   1.000
_cell.length_b   1.000
_cell.length_c   1.000
_cell.angle_alpha   90.00
_cell.angle_beta   90.00
_cell.angle_gamma   90.00
#
_symmetry.space_group_name_H-M   'P 1'
#
loop_
_entity.id
_entity.type
_entity.pdbx_description
1 polymer ?
#
loop_
_entity_poly.entity_id
_entity_poly.type
_entity_poly.pdbx_seq_one_letter_code
_entity_poly.pdbx_strand_id
1 'polypeptide(L)'
;LIVGVHRGYITREQGVSRMLKIVSFLQFADRFHGVFPHWMNGKTGDVIPFSTFDNGGDLVETAFLMEGLLSARQYFNQNLLTENTLRDVITSLWEDVEWDHYSRNDSGVLYWHWSPNYGWQMNFPLRGYNEALIVYLLALASPTHPVDADYYHSGWAGAGYVNGNTWYGYKLFVGPHFGGPLFFAHYSFMGFDPRNIKDAYANYFDQNRNHTLINRSWCIDNPFNYEGYGENCWGLTASDDPFGYLAHAPGPGTDNGTITPAAAIPSMPYTPQESLGALKHFYREHGPDLWGEYGFYDAFNLKQDWFADSYLAIDQGPIINMIENHRSGLLWSNFMANPEITPALTAAGFVEDPVSTKDEPLISSDWQVYPTLSNGEFYLELNQISTHRMPTIAISDLLGRKVAFESQVKGDQLIHIKLADNSITSGWFWVTLYDQNHNMGSHPVLVR
;
A
#
# COMPACT_ATOMS: atom_id res chain seq x y z
N LEU A 1 2.16 -3.67 -13.01
CA LEU A 1 1.60 -4.29 -14.22
C LEU A 1 0.13 -4.69 -14.01
N ILE A 2 -0.22 -5.39 -12.94
CA ILE A 2 -1.60 -5.81 -12.62
C ILE A 2 -2.55 -4.62 -12.69
N VAL A 3 -2.25 -3.53 -11.97
CA VAL A 3 -3.05 -2.31 -11.97
C VAL A 3 -3.16 -1.71 -13.37
N GLY A 4 -2.06 -1.69 -14.14
CA GLY A 4 -2.04 -1.18 -15.50
C GLY A 4 -2.98 -1.93 -16.44
N VAL A 5 -3.02 -3.25 -16.34
CA VAL A 5 -3.97 -4.10 -17.10
C VAL A 5 -5.40 -3.90 -16.59
N HIS A 6 -5.60 -3.93 -15.28
CA HIS A 6 -6.94 -3.80 -14.68
C HIS A 6 -7.61 -2.47 -15.02
N ARG A 7 -6.83 -1.39 -15.09
CA ARG A 7 -7.30 -0.05 -15.45
C ARG A 7 -7.31 0.23 -16.97
N GLY A 8 -6.89 -0.73 -17.79
CA GLY A 8 -6.88 -0.58 -19.26
C GLY A 8 -5.78 0.34 -19.79
N TYR A 9 -4.73 0.65 -19.01
CA TYR A 9 -3.57 1.41 -19.48
C TYR A 9 -2.71 0.59 -20.44
N ILE A 10 -2.68 -0.72 -20.24
CA ILE A 10 -2.06 -1.70 -21.13
C ILE A 10 -3.01 -2.88 -21.33
N THR A 11 -2.88 -3.58 -22.46
CA THR A 11 -3.70 -4.79 -22.67
C THR A 11 -3.21 -5.95 -21.80
N ARG A 12 -4.05 -6.96 -21.62
CA ARG A 12 -3.69 -8.16 -20.84
C ARG A 12 -2.49 -8.89 -21.50
N GLU A 13 -2.47 -8.98 -22.81
CA GLU A 13 -1.37 -9.58 -23.57
C GLU A 13 -0.04 -8.84 -23.36
N GLN A 14 -0.08 -7.50 -23.33
CA GLN A 14 1.09 -6.68 -23.02
C GLN A 14 1.56 -6.93 -21.59
N GLY A 15 0.62 -7.01 -20.63
CA GLY A 15 0.92 -7.35 -19.24
C GLY A 15 1.59 -8.71 -19.10
N VAL A 16 1.00 -9.75 -19.69
CA VAL A 16 1.53 -11.13 -19.70
C VAL A 16 2.92 -11.18 -20.34
N SER A 17 3.08 -10.55 -21.53
CA SER A 17 4.38 -10.52 -22.24
C SER A 17 5.48 -9.88 -21.38
N ARG A 18 5.16 -8.79 -20.69
CA ARG A 18 6.12 -8.12 -19.80
C ARG A 18 6.42 -8.95 -18.55
N MET A 19 5.41 -9.57 -17.95
CA MET A 19 5.62 -10.48 -16.81
C MET A 19 6.49 -11.68 -17.19
N LEU A 20 6.22 -12.33 -18.34
CA LEU A 20 7.05 -13.43 -18.83
C LEU A 20 8.51 -13.01 -19.02
N LYS A 21 8.75 -11.79 -19.55
CA LYS A 21 10.12 -11.26 -19.67
C LYS A 21 10.79 -11.11 -18.30
N ILE A 22 10.07 -10.62 -17.30
CA ILE A 22 10.59 -10.45 -15.93
C ILE A 22 10.92 -11.82 -15.32
N VAL A 23 9.95 -12.75 -15.28
CA VAL A 23 10.17 -14.04 -14.63
C VAL A 23 11.20 -14.90 -15.36
N SER A 24 11.28 -14.80 -16.70
CA SER A 24 12.34 -15.46 -17.46
C SER A 24 13.73 -14.92 -17.15
N PHE A 25 13.85 -13.61 -16.92
CA PHE A 25 15.11 -13.01 -16.47
C PHE A 25 15.47 -13.51 -15.06
N LEU A 26 14.50 -13.54 -14.14
CA LEU A 26 14.71 -14.00 -12.78
C LEU A 26 15.13 -15.48 -12.67
N GLN A 27 14.73 -16.34 -13.62
CA GLN A 27 15.19 -17.73 -13.66
C GLN A 27 16.72 -17.85 -13.86
N PHE A 28 17.36 -16.88 -14.48
CA PHE A 28 18.81 -16.88 -14.77
C PHE A 28 19.61 -15.93 -13.87
N ALA A 29 18.93 -15.08 -13.09
CA ALA A 29 19.60 -14.19 -12.15
C ALA A 29 20.25 -14.96 -11.00
N ASP A 30 21.28 -14.37 -10.39
CA ASP A 30 21.92 -14.95 -9.21
C ASP A 30 20.90 -15.13 -8.07
N ARG A 31 20.94 -16.33 -7.50
CA ARG A 31 20.15 -16.70 -6.31
C ARG A 31 21.01 -17.50 -5.33
N PHE A 32 20.75 -17.25 -4.06
CA PHE A 32 21.51 -17.84 -2.97
C PHE A 32 20.54 -18.62 -2.08
N HIS A 33 20.48 -19.95 -2.21
CA HIS A 33 19.41 -20.76 -1.61
C HIS A 33 18.01 -20.29 -2.05
N GLY A 34 17.87 -20.03 -3.36
CA GLY A 34 16.63 -19.53 -3.95
C GLY A 34 16.33 -18.04 -3.71
N VAL A 35 17.08 -17.38 -2.83
CA VAL A 35 16.90 -15.98 -2.43
C VAL A 35 17.68 -15.04 -3.34
N PHE A 36 17.04 -13.98 -3.81
CA PHE A 36 17.62 -12.96 -4.66
C PHE A 36 18.48 -11.98 -3.86
N PRO A 37 19.49 -11.33 -4.52
CA PRO A 37 20.29 -10.31 -3.85
C PRO A 37 19.53 -9.01 -3.65
N HIS A 38 20.03 -8.17 -2.74
CA HIS A 38 19.52 -6.81 -2.50
C HIS A 38 19.53 -5.99 -3.81
N TRP A 39 20.67 -5.96 -4.50
CA TRP A 39 20.80 -5.38 -5.83
C TRP A 39 21.34 -6.37 -6.84
N MET A 40 20.84 -6.28 -8.06
CA MET A 40 21.33 -7.06 -9.19
C MET A 40 21.49 -6.21 -10.45
N ASN A 41 22.38 -6.65 -11.32
CA ASN A 41 22.54 -6.05 -12.63
C ASN A 41 21.32 -6.39 -13.52
N GLY A 42 20.54 -5.39 -13.91
CA GLY A 42 19.32 -5.58 -14.68
C GLY A 42 19.53 -6.11 -16.12
N LYS A 43 20.78 -6.31 -16.59
CA LYS A 43 21.09 -6.90 -17.89
C LYS A 43 21.59 -8.33 -17.77
N THR A 44 22.43 -8.61 -16.77
CA THR A 44 23.09 -9.91 -16.60
C THR A 44 22.46 -10.77 -15.54
N GLY A 45 21.81 -10.18 -14.54
CA GLY A 45 21.28 -10.88 -13.37
C GLY A 45 22.31 -11.09 -12.27
N ASP A 46 23.56 -10.67 -12.48
CA ASP A 46 24.62 -10.84 -11.48
C ASP A 46 24.36 -9.96 -10.25
N VAL A 47 24.70 -10.48 -9.06
CA VAL A 47 24.64 -9.70 -7.82
C VAL A 47 25.50 -8.45 -7.88
N ILE A 48 24.97 -7.32 -7.43
CA ILE A 48 25.71 -6.10 -7.12
C ILE A 48 25.77 -5.97 -5.61
N PRO A 49 26.97 -6.08 -4.97
CA PRO A 49 27.07 -5.98 -3.53
C PRO A 49 26.53 -4.66 -2.99
N PHE A 50 25.57 -4.71 -2.09
CA PHE A 50 25.09 -3.53 -1.36
C PHE A 50 26.13 -3.08 -0.32
N SER A 51 26.79 -4.05 0.30
CA SER A 51 27.95 -3.84 1.17
C SER A 51 28.90 -5.03 1.09
N THR A 52 30.05 -4.97 1.78
CA THR A 52 31.03 -6.07 1.78
C THR A 52 30.44 -7.41 2.21
N PHE A 53 29.55 -7.41 3.18
CA PHE A 53 28.94 -8.64 3.72
C PHE A 53 27.54 -8.91 3.15
N ASP A 54 26.99 -7.95 2.42
CA ASP A 54 25.71 -8.04 1.69
C ASP A 54 25.99 -8.14 0.19
N ASN A 55 26.52 -9.30 -0.19
CA ASN A 55 26.87 -9.66 -1.57
C ASN A 55 26.28 -11.04 -1.95
N GLY A 56 25.19 -11.39 -1.33
CA GLY A 56 24.50 -12.67 -1.51
C GLY A 56 22.98 -12.50 -1.46
N GLY A 57 22.29 -13.41 -0.76
CA GLY A 57 20.83 -13.38 -0.68
C GLY A 57 20.30 -12.39 0.35
N ASP A 58 19.26 -11.64 -0.04
CA ASP A 58 18.46 -10.77 0.83
C ASP A 58 17.03 -11.33 0.91
N LEU A 59 16.69 -11.86 2.09
CA LEU A 59 15.40 -12.55 2.30
C LEU A 59 14.21 -11.58 2.28
N VAL A 60 14.41 -10.34 2.69
CA VAL A 60 13.34 -9.33 2.79
C VAL A 60 12.97 -8.82 1.40
N GLU A 61 13.96 -8.44 0.58
CA GLU A 61 13.73 -8.03 -0.81
C GLU A 61 13.10 -9.18 -1.64
N THR A 62 13.55 -10.41 -1.37
CA THR A 62 12.95 -11.60 -1.99
C THR A 62 11.49 -11.79 -1.56
N ALA A 63 11.14 -11.52 -0.31
CA ALA A 63 9.77 -11.62 0.16
C ALA A 63 8.85 -10.61 -0.55
N PHE A 64 9.28 -9.36 -0.74
CA PHE A 64 8.53 -8.36 -1.50
C PHE A 64 8.36 -8.76 -2.97
N LEU A 65 9.41 -9.32 -3.59
CA LEU A 65 9.32 -9.88 -4.94
C LEU A 65 8.28 -11.00 -5.02
N MET A 66 8.32 -11.96 -4.08
CA MET A 66 7.38 -13.10 -4.04
C MET A 66 5.95 -12.66 -3.77
N GLU A 67 5.72 -11.67 -2.92
CA GLU A 67 4.40 -11.06 -2.70
C GLU A 67 3.80 -10.55 -4.02
N GLY A 68 4.61 -9.84 -4.81
CA GLY A 68 4.21 -9.36 -6.14
C GLY A 68 3.99 -10.46 -7.16
N LEU A 69 4.86 -11.47 -7.21
CA LEU A 69 4.75 -12.61 -8.14
C LEU A 69 3.54 -13.50 -7.81
N LEU A 70 3.28 -13.77 -6.54
CA LEU A 70 2.11 -14.53 -6.10
C LEU A 70 0.80 -13.79 -6.40
N SER A 71 0.78 -12.46 -6.28
CA SER A 71 -0.33 -11.63 -6.74
C SER A 71 -0.55 -11.76 -8.26
N ALA A 72 0.54 -11.75 -9.04
CA ALA A 72 0.48 -11.91 -10.49
C ALA A 72 0.05 -13.33 -10.91
N ARG A 73 0.45 -14.37 -10.17
CA ARG A 73 0.03 -15.75 -10.38
C ARG A 73 -1.49 -15.92 -10.34
N GLN A 74 -2.15 -15.23 -9.43
CA GLN A 74 -3.61 -15.27 -9.31
C GLN A 74 -4.31 -14.34 -10.30
N TYR A 75 -3.74 -13.19 -10.62
CA TYR A 75 -4.34 -12.26 -11.56
C TYR A 75 -4.34 -12.79 -12.99
N PHE A 76 -3.22 -13.34 -13.47
CA PHE A 76 -3.07 -13.93 -14.80
C PHE A 76 -3.50 -15.40 -14.80
N ASN A 77 -4.81 -15.64 -14.72
CA ASN A 77 -5.41 -16.97 -14.46
C ASN A 77 -6.23 -17.52 -15.62
N GLN A 78 -6.15 -16.96 -16.83
CA GLN A 78 -6.80 -17.51 -18.00
C GLN A 78 -6.13 -18.81 -18.45
N ASN A 79 -6.93 -19.72 -19.03
CA ASN A 79 -6.40 -20.98 -19.56
C ASN A 79 -5.79 -20.79 -20.95
N LEU A 80 -4.73 -19.96 -21.02
CA LEU A 80 -3.92 -19.71 -22.19
C LEU A 80 -2.50 -20.21 -21.96
N LEU A 81 -1.84 -20.74 -22.99
CA LEU A 81 -0.49 -21.28 -22.86
C LEU A 81 0.48 -20.28 -22.20
N THR A 82 0.43 -19.02 -22.61
CA THR A 82 1.30 -17.95 -22.07
C THR A 82 1.05 -17.68 -20.57
N GLU A 83 -0.21 -17.67 -20.13
CA GLU A 83 -0.54 -17.46 -18.74
C GLU A 83 -0.29 -18.72 -17.89
N ASN A 84 -0.51 -19.92 -18.45
CA ASN A 84 -0.11 -21.17 -17.81
C ASN A 84 1.41 -21.19 -17.58
N THR A 85 2.21 -20.90 -18.62
CA THR A 85 3.68 -20.84 -18.52
C THR A 85 4.12 -19.81 -17.49
N LEU A 86 3.46 -18.63 -17.46
CA LEU A 86 3.76 -17.58 -16.47
C LEU A 86 3.54 -18.10 -15.03
N ARG A 87 2.41 -18.76 -14.77
CA ARG A 87 2.10 -19.32 -13.45
C ARG A 87 3.07 -20.43 -13.05
N ASP A 88 3.42 -21.30 -13.99
CA ASP A 88 4.36 -22.40 -13.75
C ASP A 88 5.75 -21.85 -13.36
N VAL A 89 6.24 -20.84 -14.06
CA VAL A 89 7.53 -20.20 -13.74
C VAL A 89 7.46 -19.49 -12.37
N ILE A 90 6.39 -18.73 -12.09
CA ILE A 90 6.23 -18.09 -10.77
C ILE A 90 6.21 -19.15 -9.67
N THR A 91 5.49 -20.25 -9.87
CA THR A 91 5.41 -21.33 -8.89
C THR A 91 6.78 -21.96 -8.66
N SER A 92 7.55 -22.24 -9.72
CA SER A 92 8.92 -22.75 -9.57
C SER A 92 9.83 -21.79 -8.81
N LEU A 93 9.81 -20.48 -9.12
CA LEU A 93 10.60 -19.49 -8.39
C LEU A 93 10.21 -19.42 -6.90
N TRP A 94 8.92 -19.54 -6.61
CA TRP A 94 8.37 -19.56 -5.25
C TRP A 94 8.82 -20.80 -4.47
N GLU A 95 8.72 -21.97 -5.09
CA GLU A 95 9.10 -23.26 -4.50
C GLU A 95 10.61 -23.41 -4.28
N ASP A 96 11.43 -22.71 -5.07
CA ASP A 96 12.90 -22.74 -4.97
C ASP A 96 13.45 -21.93 -3.77
N VAL A 97 12.65 -21.06 -3.11
CA VAL A 97 13.14 -20.24 -1.99
C VAL A 97 13.28 -21.11 -0.73
N GLU A 98 14.51 -21.31 -0.29
CA GLU A 98 14.85 -22.09 0.92
C GLU A 98 14.71 -21.21 2.19
N TRP A 99 13.48 -20.89 2.61
CA TRP A 99 13.22 -20.09 3.81
C TRP A 99 13.83 -20.68 5.07
N ASP A 100 13.80 -22.01 5.20
CA ASP A 100 14.37 -22.78 6.29
C ASP A 100 15.91 -22.63 6.37
N HIS A 101 16.61 -22.48 5.24
CA HIS A 101 18.04 -22.17 5.25
C HIS A 101 18.34 -20.87 6.01
N TYR A 102 17.48 -19.85 5.83
CA TYR A 102 17.64 -18.55 6.48
C TYR A 102 17.28 -18.56 7.97
N SER A 103 16.90 -19.71 8.51
CA SER A 103 16.81 -19.95 9.96
C SER A 103 18.14 -20.14 10.65
N ARG A 104 19.24 -20.27 9.90
CA ARG A 104 20.61 -20.47 10.44
C ARG A 104 20.66 -21.62 11.44
N ASN A 105 20.44 -22.84 10.96
CA ASN A 105 20.45 -24.09 11.78
C ASN A 105 19.34 -24.11 12.86
N ASP A 106 18.12 -23.82 12.51
CA ASP A 106 16.94 -23.85 13.39
C ASP A 106 17.08 -22.96 14.65
N SER A 107 17.63 -21.76 14.45
CA SER A 107 17.81 -20.81 15.56
C SER A 107 16.51 -20.21 16.13
N GLY A 108 15.35 -20.54 15.54
CA GLY A 108 14.04 -20.02 15.92
C GLY A 108 13.76 -18.59 15.41
N VAL A 109 14.64 -18.04 14.56
CA VAL A 109 14.49 -16.72 13.96
C VAL A 109 15.05 -16.73 12.55
N LEU A 110 14.45 -15.95 11.64
CA LEU A 110 14.96 -15.76 10.28
C LEU A 110 15.99 -14.64 10.25
N TYR A 111 16.99 -14.79 9.37
CA TYR A 111 18.06 -13.81 9.16
C TYR A 111 17.88 -13.10 7.82
N TRP A 112 18.20 -11.82 7.78
CA TRP A 112 18.02 -10.98 6.61
C TRP A 112 18.93 -11.37 5.45
N HIS A 113 20.23 -11.56 5.74
CA HIS A 113 21.28 -11.73 4.73
C HIS A 113 22.07 -13.01 4.89
N TRP A 114 22.41 -13.63 3.76
CA TRP A 114 23.41 -14.66 3.69
C TRP A 114 24.37 -14.39 2.53
N SER A 115 25.68 -14.55 2.79
CA SER A 115 26.75 -14.30 1.81
C SER A 115 27.44 -15.61 1.41
N PRO A 116 27.65 -15.87 0.10
CA PRO A 116 28.44 -17.03 -0.33
C PRO A 116 29.90 -16.98 0.10
N ASN A 117 30.43 -15.79 0.39
CA ASN A 117 31.82 -15.57 0.78
C ASN A 117 31.99 -15.44 2.30
N TYR A 118 31.01 -14.89 3.00
CA TYR A 118 31.11 -14.52 4.42
C TYR A 118 30.06 -15.22 5.30
N GLY A 119 29.18 -16.05 4.71
CA GLY A 119 28.11 -16.74 5.44
C GLY A 119 27.20 -15.75 6.18
N TRP A 120 27.03 -15.97 7.46
CA TRP A 120 26.13 -15.20 8.33
C TRP A 120 26.81 -13.99 9.00
N GLN A 121 27.85 -13.40 8.42
CA GLN A 121 28.65 -12.37 9.08
C GLN A 121 27.88 -11.07 9.34
N MET A 122 26.87 -10.71 8.50
CA MET A 122 25.94 -9.61 8.78
C MET A 122 25.19 -9.81 10.10
N ASN A 123 24.88 -11.06 10.47
CA ASN A 123 24.26 -11.47 11.72
C ASN A 123 23.05 -10.60 12.11
N PHE A 124 22.14 -10.36 11.15
CA PHE A 124 20.98 -9.50 11.34
C PHE A 124 19.69 -10.35 11.43
N PRO A 125 19.28 -10.75 12.65
CA PRO A 125 18.03 -11.49 12.84
C PRO A 125 16.82 -10.56 12.64
N LEU A 126 15.80 -11.04 11.94
CA LEU A 126 14.53 -10.36 11.74
C LEU A 126 13.66 -10.51 13.00
N ARG A 127 13.68 -9.50 13.85
CA ARG A 127 12.92 -9.45 15.10
C ARG A 127 12.31 -8.09 15.34
N GLY A 128 11.17 -8.10 16.01
CA GLY A 128 10.42 -6.89 16.29
C GLY A 128 9.65 -6.43 15.07
N TYR A 129 8.61 -5.64 15.29
CA TYR A 129 7.74 -5.19 14.20
C TYR A 129 8.46 -4.13 13.34
N ASN A 130 8.55 -4.45 12.06
CA ASN A 130 9.03 -3.58 10.98
C ASN A 130 8.36 -4.02 9.66
N GLU A 131 8.96 -3.69 8.51
CA GLU A 131 8.47 -4.03 7.17
C GLU A 131 8.47 -5.53 6.86
N ALA A 132 9.21 -6.34 7.61
CA ALA A 132 9.48 -7.75 7.27
C ALA A 132 8.41 -8.74 7.77
N LEU A 133 7.19 -8.29 8.14
CA LEU A 133 6.09 -9.18 8.51
C LEU A 133 5.81 -10.24 7.43
N ILE A 134 5.81 -9.81 6.16
CA ILE A 134 5.54 -10.69 5.01
C ILE A 134 6.56 -11.83 4.88
N VAL A 135 7.80 -11.63 5.34
CA VAL A 135 8.85 -12.67 5.33
C VAL A 135 8.39 -13.89 6.11
N TYR A 136 7.90 -13.68 7.33
CA TYR A 136 7.44 -14.77 8.18
C TYR A 136 6.15 -15.42 7.66
N LEU A 137 5.24 -14.64 7.10
CA LEU A 137 4.01 -15.19 6.49
C LEU A 137 4.35 -16.07 5.27
N LEU A 138 5.29 -15.64 4.42
CA LEU A 138 5.73 -16.42 3.27
C LEU A 138 6.56 -17.64 3.69
N ALA A 139 7.41 -17.51 4.69
CA ALA A 139 8.16 -18.65 5.22
C ALA A 139 7.24 -19.73 5.80
N LEU A 140 6.14 -19.34 6.47
CA LEU A 140 5.10 -20.30 6.91
C LEU A 140 4.29 -20.86 5.75
N ALA A 141 4.10 -20.10 4.68
CA ALA A 141 3.32 -20.48 3.51
C ALA A 141 4.10 -21.39 2.53
N SER A 142 5.42 -21.45 2.64
CA SER A 142 6.25 -22.20 1.69
C SER A 142 5.82 -23.66 1.58
N PRO A 143 5.57 -24.19 0.36
CA PRO A 143 5.18 -25.56 0.18
C PRO A 143 6.36 -26.56 0.24
N THR A 144 7.59 -26.07 0.12
CA THR A 144 8.81 -26.90 -0.02
C THR A 144 9.78 -26.70 1.15
N HIS A 145 9.95 -25.48 1.61
CA HIS A 145 10.92 -25.06 2.64
C HIS A 145 10.28 -24.23 3.76
N PRO A 146 9.17 -24.72 4.38
CA PRO A 146 8.50 -23.96 5.43
C PRO A 146 9.32 -23.92 6.73
N VAL A 147 9.03 -22.92 7.55
CA VAL A 147 9.44 -22.88 8.95
C VAL A 147 8.26 -23.20 9.86
N ASP A 148 8.53 -23.60 11.10
CA ASP A 148 7.50 -23.85 12.10
C ASP A 148 6.79 -22.58 12.57
N ALA A 149 5.54 -22.69 13.02
CA ALA A 149 4.75 -21.56 13.51
C ALA A 149 5.41 -20.81 14.69
N ASP A 150 6.23 -21.50 15.48
CA ASP A 150 6.99 -20.88 16.58
C ASP A 150 7.96 -19.80 16.11
N TYR A 151 8.41 -19.86 14.86
CA TYR A 151 9.25 -18.77 14.29
C TYR A 151 8.52 -17.42 14.27
N TYR A 152 7.22 -17.44 14.04
CA TYR A 152 6.41 -16.22 14.10
C TYR A 152 6.32 -15.66 15.52
N HIS A 153 6.09 -16.49 16.51
CA HIS A 153 5.87 -16.06 17.88
C HIS A 153 7.15 -15.81 18.66
N SER A 154 8.08 -16.76 18.67
CA SER A 154 9.34 -16.69 19.42
C SER A 154 10.45 -15.97 18.65
N GLY A 155 10.46 -16.07 17.33
CA GLY A 155 11.39 -15.39 16.43
C GLY A 155 11.00 -13.94 16.16
N TRP A 156 10.02 -13.75 15.28
CA TRP A 156 9.53 -12.44 14.86
C TRP A 156 8.99 -11.60 16.01
N ALA A 157 8.01 -12.08 16.74
CA ALA A 157 7.38 -11.38 17.85
C ALA A 157 8.10 -11.56 19.20
N GLY A 158 9.25 -12.25 19.23
CA GLY A 158 9.93 -12.66 20.47
C GLY A 158 10.58 -11.54 21.26
N ALA A 159 10.90 -10.38 20.67
CA ALA A 159 11.48 -9.23 21.36
C ALA A 159 11.23 -7.93 20.61
N GLY A 160 10.93 -6.85 21.33
CA GLY A 160 10.74 -5.51 20.76
C GLY A 160 9.50 -5.37 19.85
N TYR A 161 8.54 -6.28 19.95
CA TYR A 161 7.38 -6.33 19.06
C TYR A 161 6.21 -5.51 19.59
N VAL A 162 5.81 -5.75 20.83
CA VAL A 162 4.67 -5.08 21.46
C VAL A 162 5.08 -3.68 21.91
N ASN A 163 4.26 -2.68 21.57
CA ASN A 163 4.45 -1.29 21.98
C ASN A 163 3.48 -0.91 23.11
N GLY A 164 2.19 -0.79 22.79
CA GLY A 164 1.13 -0.47 23.76
C GLY A 164 1.01 1.01 24.18
N ASN A 165 1.92 1.87 23.73
CA ASN A 165 1.89 3.31 24.06
C ASN A 165 0.91 4.09 23.18
N THR A 166 0.57 5.29 23.63
CA THR A 166 -0.35 6.21 22.94
C THR A 166 0.35 7.54 22.67
N TRP A 167 0.33 7.99 21.41
CA TRP A 167 0.82 9.30 20.99
C TRP A 167 -0.29 10.05 20.24
N TYR A 168 -0.47 11.31 20.55
CA TYR A 168 -1.50 12.16 19.93
C TYR A 168 -2.93 11.57 20.02
N GLY A 169 -3.20 10.73 21.03
CA GLY A 169 -4.47 10.03 21.19
C GLY A 169 -4.60 8.70 20.45
N TYR A 170 -3.61 8.31 19.65
CA TYR A 170 -3.60 7.06 18.87
C TYR A 170 -2.70 6.02 19.54
N LYS A 171 -3.26 4.81 19.78
CA LYS A 171 -2.53 3.70 20.40
C LYS A 171 -1.75 2.93 19.33
N LEU A 172 -0.45 2.72 19.54
CA LEU A 172 0.32 1.72 18.82
C LEU A 172 0.29 0.39 19.56
N PHE A 173 -0.07 -0.67 18.85
CA PHE A 173 -0.09 -2.02 19.42
C PHE A 173 1.32 -2.63 19.34
N VAL A 174 2.01 -2.45 18.23
CA VAL A 174 3.31 -3.03 17.93
C VAL A 174 4.27 -1.98 17.37
N GLY A 175 5.57 -2.29 17.31
CA GLY A 175 6.59 -1.48 16.65
C GLY A 175 7.36 -0.53 17.56
N PRO A 176 8.28 0.26 16.97
CA PRO A 176 9.14 1.16 17.72
C PRO A 176 8.41 2.40 18.23
N HIS A 177 9.14 3.27 18.92
CA HIS A 177 8.63 4.55 19.42
C HIS A 177 8.06 5.40 18.27
N PHE A 178 6.87 5.96 18.44
CA PHE A 178 6.08 6.66 17.42
C PHE A 178 5.74 5.84 16.16
N GLY A 179 6.07 4.56 16.09
CA GLY A 179 5.80 3.66 14.96
C GLY A 179 6.97 3.47 13.99
N GLY A 180 7.95 4.36 13.99
CA GLY A 180 9.03 4.35 13.01
C GLY A 180 8.65 4.94 11.65
N PRO A 181 9.42 4.63 10.58
CA PRO A 181 9.12 5.04 9.22
C PRO A 181 7.81 4.44 8.70
N LEU A 182 7.06 5.18 7.86
CA LEU A 182 5.74 4.71 7.40
C LEU A 182 5.78 3.52 6.45
N PHE A 183 6.90 3.21 5.82
CA PHE A 183 6.98 2.01 4.97
C PHE A 183 6.69 0.71 5.76
N PHE A 184 6.85 0.71 7.09
CA PHE A 184 6.40 -0.39 7.95
C PHE A 184 4.89 -0.69 7.84
N ALA A 185 4.09 0.31 7.51
CA ALA A 185 2.65 0.17 7.29
C ALA A 185 2.30 -0.18 5.82
N HIS A 186 3.27 -0.21 4.91
CA HIS A 186 3.01 -0.36 3.49
C HIS A 186 3.56 -1.65 2.90
N TYR A 187 4.86 -1.95 3.05
CA TYR A 187 5.54 -2.96 2.23
C TYR A 187 4.94 -4.35 2.39
N SER A 188 4.79 -4.87 3.60
CA SER A 188 4.13 -6.16 3.83
C SER A 188 2.63 -6.17 3.49
N PHE A 189 2.02 -5.00 3.36
CA PHE A 189 0.58 -4.84 3.15
C PHE A 189 0.19 -4.44 1.72
N MET A 190 1.12 -4.50 0.79
CA MET A 190 0.78 -4.33 -0.62
C MET A 190 -0.04 -5.50 -1.16
N GLY A 191 0.26 -6.73 -0.73
CA GLY A 191 -0.49 -7.94 -1.06
C GLY A 191 -1.25 -8.52 0.13
N PHE A 192 -0.68 -8.52 1.33
CA PHE A 192 -1.35 -9.01 2.53
C PHE A 192 -2.48 -8.05 2.96
N ASP A 193 -3.72 -8.52 2.95
CA ASP A 193 -4.91 -7.76 3.37
C ASP A 193 -5.06 -7.79 4.90
N PRO A 194 -4.84 -6.66 5.61
CA PRO A 194 -4.96 -6.61 7.06
C PRO A 194 -6.39 -6.44 7.58
N ARG A 195 -7.38 -6.33 6.68
CA ARG A 195 -8.77 -6.02 7.07
C ARG A 195 -9.46 -7.23 7.68
N ASN A 196 -10.25 -6.99 8.70
CA ASN A 196 -11.13 -7.97 9.34
C ASN A 196 -10.40 -9.18 9.97
N ILE A 197 -9.11 -9.07 10.20
CA ILE A 197 -8.30 -10.10 10.85
C ILE A 197 -7.35 -9.49 11.87
N LYS A 198 -7.00 -10.29 12.87
CA LYS A 198 -5.96 -9.98 13.85
C LYS A 198 -5.22 -11.24 14.26
N ASP A 199 -4.01 -11.05 14.76
CA ASP A 199 -3.28 -12.09 15.47
C ASP A 199 -3.31 -11.87 17.01
N ALA A 200 -2.41 -12.52 17.72
CA ALA A 200 -2.27 -12.36 19.17
C ALA A 200 -1.79 -10.97 19.60
N TYR A 201 -1.25 -10.16 18.69
CA TYR A 201 -0.54 -8.92 18.99
C TYR A 201 -1.30 -7.68 18.53
N ALA A 202 -1.90 -7.71 17.34
CA ALA A 202 -2.56 -6.55 16.75
C ALA A 202 -3.64 -6.93 15.72
N ASN A 203 -4.60 -6.03 15.55
CA ASN A 203 -5.26 -5.81 14.28
C ASN A 203 -4.36 -4.87 13.46
N TYR A 204 -3.82 -5.36 12.34
CA TYR A 204 -2.83 -4.59 11.59
C TYR A 204 -3.43 -3.46 10.77
N PHE A 205 -4.71 -3.51 10.44
CA PHE A 205 -5.38 -2.36 9.84
C PHE A 205 -5.45 -1.18 10.82
N ASP A 206 -5.86 -1.42 12.06
CA ASP A 206 -5.89 -0.41 13.12
C ASP A 206 -4.48 0.07 13.50
N GLN A 207 -3.50 -0.85 13.54
CA GLN A 207 -2.10 -0.52 13.78
C GLN A 207 -1.58 0.46 12.71
N ASN A 208 -1.78 0.15 11.44
CA ASN A 208 -1.27 0.94 10.32
C ASN A 208 -1.99 2.30 10.23
N ARG A 209 -3.31 2.33 10.48
CA ARG A 209 -4.08 3.58 10.61
C ARG A 209 -3.53 4.47 11.72
N ASN A 210 -3.34 3.93 12.90
CA ASN A 210 -2.85 4.69 14.04
C ASN A 210 -1.41 5.15 13.82
N HIS A 211 -0.54 4.32 13.25
CA HIS A 211 0.82 4.69 12.88
C HIS A 211 0.83 5.86 11.89
N THR A 212 0.00 5.81 10.85
CA THR A 212 -0.17 6.90 9.87
C THR A 212 -0.63 8.20 10.54
N LEU A 213 -1.63 8.12 11.42
CA LEU A 213 -2.15 9.29 12.13
C LEU A 213 -1.14 9.88 13.12
N ILE A 214 -0.31 9.06 13.75
CA ILE A 214 0.80 9.52 14.60
C ILE A 214 1.86 10.25 13.76
N ASN A 215 2.27 9.69 12.63
CA ASN A 215 3.23 10.31 11.73
C ASN A 215 2.74 11.68 11.23
N ARG A 216 1.47 11.75 10.81
CA ARG A 216 0.82 13.00 10.42
C ARG A 216 0.74 14.00 11.58
N SER A 217 0.33 13.55 12.77
CA SER A 217 0.20 14.42 13.95
C SER A 217 1.54 14.99 14.40
N TRP A 218 2.63 14.23 14.24
CA TRP A 218 3.98 14.74 14.45
C TRP A 218 4.32 15.91 13.50
N CYS A 219 3.98 15.80 12.24
CA CYS A 219 4.20 16.89 11.28
C CYS A 219 3.30 18.10 11.59
N ILE A 220 2.09 17.92 12.10
CA ILE A 220 1.21 19.01 12.54
C ILE A 220 1.76 19.71 13.78
N ASP A 221 2.19 18.92 14.79
CA ASP A 221 2.80 19.41 16.03
C ASP A 221 4.12 20.15 15.74
N ASN A 222 4.88 19.65 14.75
CA ASN A 222 6.10 20.23 14.21
C ASN A 222 7.08 20.72 15.30
N PRO A 223 7.53 19.85 16.19
CA PRO A 223 8.30 20.25 17.39
C PRO A 223 9.65 20.89 17.06
N PHE A 224 10.15 20.72 15.83
CA PHE A 224 11.40 21.30 15.36
C PHE A 224 11.22 22.52 14.44
N ASN A 225 10.00 22.97 14.22
CA ASN A 225 9.65 24.10 13.35
C ASN A 225 10.20 23.95 11.92
N TYR A 226 10.04 22.77 11.32
CA TYR A 226 10.38 22.56 9.92
C TYR A 226 9.41 23.30 8.99
N GLU A 227 9.96 23.92 7.95
CA GLU A 227 9.18 24.64 6.95
C GLU A 227 8.25 23.68 6.19
N GLY A 228 7.01 24.10 5.97
CA GLY A 228 6.00 23.38 5.20
C GLY A 228 5.24 22.31 5.98
N TYR A 229 5.72 21.81 7.12
CA TYR A 229 5.02 20.80 7.91
C TYR A 229 3.63 21.26 8.34
N GLY A 230 2.63 20.37 8.24
CA GLY A 230 1.26 20.69 8.63
C GLY A 230 0.24 19.64 8.23
N GLU A 231 -1.04 20.00 8.30
CA GLU A 231 -2.16 19.07 8.09
C GLU A 231 -2.16 18.34 6.74
N ASN A 232 -1.65 18.98 5.69
CA ASN A 232 -1.59 18.44 4.33
C ASN A 232 -0.17 18.28 3.80
N CYS A 233 0.85 18.61 4.59
CA CYS A 233 2.25 18.41 4.26
C CYS A 233 2.89 17.55 5.35
N TRP A 234 2.88 16.25 5.13
CA TRP A 234 3.33 15.24 6.08
C TRP A 234 3.76 13.96 5.35
N GLY A 235 4.48 13.11 6.03
CA GLY A 235 4.89 11.82 5.53
C GLY A 235 6.37 11.59 5.72
N LEU A 236 6.72 10.85 6.79
CA LEU A 236 8.10 10.48 7.15
C LEU A 236 8.29 9.00 6.89
N THR A 237 9.19 8.67 5.97
CA THR A 237 9.58 7.31 5.62
C THR A 237 11.01 7.31 5.08
N ALA A 238 11.54 6.13 4.71
CA ALA A 238 12.81 6.07 3.99
C ALA A 238 12.68 6.75 2.63
N SER A 239 13.67 7.53 2.26
CA SER A 239 13.71 8.27 0.99
C SER A 239 15.08 8.88 0.73
N ASP A 240 15.28 9.39 -0.49
CA ASP A 240 16.34 10.35 -0.77
C ASP A 240 16.24 11.56 0.16
N ASP A 241 17.38 12.17 0.43
CA ASP A 241 17.54 13.25 1.39
C ASP A 241 18.63 14.20 0.86
N PRO A 242 18.64 15.49 1.18
CA PRO A 242 19.70 16.42 0.76
C PRO A 242 21.12 15.94 1.12
N PHE A 243 21.24 15.00 2.05
CA PHE A 243 22.53 14.51 2.56
C PHE A 243 22.79 13.03 2.21
N GLY A 244 21.89 12.38 1.47
CA GLY A 244 21.99 10.98 1.07
C GLY A 244 20.64 10.27 1.05
N TYR A 245 20.56 9.02 1.57
CA TYR A 245 19.33 8.26 1.76
C TYR A 245 19.14 7.96 3.25
N LEU A 246 17.98 8.32 3.81
CA LEU A 246 17.71 8.18 5.24
C LEU A 246 16.30 7.61 5.49
N ALA A 247 16.17 6.84 6.57
CA ALA A 247 14.88 6.36 7.07
C ALA A 247 14.28 7.39 8.04
N HIS A 248 13.53 8.35 7.50
CA HIS A 248 12.88 9.38 8.32
C HIS A 248 11.69 8.81 9.11
N ALA A 249 11.56 9.25 10.35
CA ALA A 249 10.49 8.87 11.26
C ALA A 249 10.25 9.97 12.29
N PRO A 250 9.06 10.02 12.93
CA PRO A 250 8.82 10.91 14.08
C PRO A 250 9.86 10.66 15.19
N GLY A 251 10.54 11.72 15.62
CA GLY A 251 11.48 11.64 16.71
C GLY A 251 12.78 12.46 16.50
N PRO A 252 13.49 12.79 17.59
CA PRO A 252 14.75 13.49 17.49
C PRO A 252 15.82 12.60 16.83
N GLY A 253 16.50 13.13 15.80
CA GLY A 253 17.60 12.44 15.10
C GLY A 253 17.14 11.54 13.94
N THR A 254 15.84 11.34 13.75
CA THR A 254 15.26 10.62 12.61
C THR A 254 14.41 11.51 11.71
N ASP A 255 14.03 12.68 12.20
CA ASP A 255 13.34 13.71 11.44
C ASP A 255 14.28 14.91 11.22
N ASN A 256 14.45 15.32 9.96
CA ASN A 256 15.31 16.44 9.57
C ASN A 256 14.58 17.47 8.66
N GLY A 257 13.26 17.35 8.51
CA GLY A 257 12.46 18.24 7.68
C GLY A 257 12.18 17.72 6.27
N THR A 258 12.61 16.50 5.94
CA THR A 258 12.33 15.86 4.62
C THR A 258 10.96 15.20 4.64
N ILE A 259 10.14 15.52 3.64
CA ILE A 259 8.81 14.94 3.39
C ILE A 259 8.86 14.07 2.14
N THR A 260 8.17 12.94 2.22
CA THR A 260 8.14 11.94 1.16
C THR A 260 6.71 11.67 0.71
N PRO A 261 6.34 11.94 -0.56
CA PRO A 261 5.03 11.58 -1.10
C PRO A 261 4.69 10.10 -0.93
N ALA A 262 5.71 9.24 -1.03
CA ALA A 262 5.60 7.79 -0.85
C ALA A 262 5.32 7.34 0.60
N ALA A 263 5.24 8.25 1.55
CA ALA A 263 4.74 7.99 2.90
C ALA A 263 3.24 8.29 3.03
N ALA A 264 2.83 9.51 2.67
CA ALA A 264 1.46 9.97 2.85
C ALA A 264 0.47 9.31 1.89
N ILE A 265 0.86 9.15 0.62
CA ILE A 265 -0.06 8.67 -0.44
C ILE A 265 -0.37 7.17 -0.31
N PRO A 266 0.59 6.25 -0.07
CA PRO A 266 0.30 4.84 0.14
C PRO A 266 -0.53 4.55 1.40
N SER A 267 -0.62 5.49 2.32
CA SER A 267 -1.50 5.37 3.49
C SER A 267 -2.99 5.52 3.15
N MET A 268 -3.34 5.71 1.87
CA MET A 268 -4.71 5.89 1.36
C MET A 268 -5.74 4.86 1.89
N PRO A 269 -5.43 3.54 2.03
CA PRO A 269 -6.40 2.60 2.59
C PRO A 269 -6.74 2.87 4.07
N TYR A 270 -5.80 3.43 4.81
CA TYR A 270 -5.91 3.65 6.26
C TYR A 270 -6.44 5.03 6.61
N THR A 271 -6.08 6.05 5.83
CA THR A 271 -6.39 7.46 6.08
C THR A 271 -6.74 8.18 4.76
N PRO A 272 -7.86 7.81 4.10
CA PRO A 272 -8.14 8.26 2.74
C PRO A 272 -8.29 9.79 2.60
N GLN A 273 -8.85 10.45 3.60
CA GLN A 273 -9.06 11.91 3.54
C GLN A 273 -7.74 12.67 3.73
N GLU A 274 -6.94 12.27 4.69
CA GLU A 274 -5.65 12.86 5.02
C GLU A 274 -4.64 12.63 3.87
N SER A 275 -4.59 11.39 3.36
CA SER A 275 -3.73 11.03 2.23
C SER A 275 -4.12 11.76 0.93
N LEU A 276 -5.41 11.91 0.67
CA LEU A 276 -5.90 12.71 -0.48
C LEU A 276 -5.62 14.20 -0.29
N GLY A 277 -5.68 14.70 0.94
CA GLY A 277 -5.30 16.07 1.30
C GLY A 277 -3.82 16.33 0.98
N ALA A 278 -2.94 15.42 1.42
CA ALA A 278 -1.51 15.48 1.15
C ALA A 278 -1.20 15.39 -0.36
N LEU A 279 -1.79 14.44 -1.08
CA LEU A 279 -1.63 14.32 -2.53
C LEU A 279 -1.99 15.61 -3.27
N LYS A 280 -3.14 16.21 -2.93
CA LYS A 280 -3.57 17.47 -3.54
C LYS A 280 -2.63 18.63 -3.22
N HIS A 281 -2.13 18.71 -1.99
CA HIS A 281 -1.18 19.71 -1.55
C HIS A 281 0.14 19.57 -2.31
N PHE A 282 0.74 18.38 -2.33
CA PHE A 282 1.98 18.13 -3.06
C PHE A 282 1.88 18.49 -4.54
N TYR A 283 0.78 18.11 -5.18
CA TYR A 283 0.58 18.39 -6.60
C TYR A 283 0.34 19.88 -6.90
N ARG A 284 -0.41 20.59 -6.05
CA ARG A 284 -0.80 21.98 -6.31
C ARG A 284 0.24 23.00 -5.89
N GLU A 285 0.87 22.78 -4.73
CA GLU A 285 1.81 23.74 -4.15
C GLU A 285 3.26 23.47 -4.61
N HIS A 286 3.61 22.19 -4.81
CA HIS A 286 4.97 21.77 -5.13
C HIS A 286 5.09 21.05 -6.48
N GLY A 287 4.00 20.90 -7.24
CA GLY A 287 3.99 20.17 -8.50
C GLY A 287 5.04 20.62 -9.53
N PRO A 288 5.32 21.93 -9.70
CA PRO A 288 6.35 22.38 -10.62
C PRO A 288 7.75 21.77 -10.37
N ASP A 289 8.09 21.50 -9.11
CA ASP A 289 9.40 20.99 -8.70
C ASP A 289 9.36 19.51 -8.26
N LEU A 290 8.17 19.00 -7.87
CA LEU A 290 8.00 17.67 -7.29
C LEU A 290 7.33 16.66 -8.24
N TRP A 291 6.70 17.08 -9.35
CA TRP A 291 5.99 16.19 -10.28
C TRP A 291 6.72 16.08 -11.61
N GLY A 292 7.22 14.89 -11.92
CA GLY A 292 7.95 14.59 -13.14
C GLY A 292 7.24 13.60 -14.07
N GLU A 293 8.01 12.95 -14.96
CA GLU A 293 7.49 12.07 -16.01
C GLU A 293 6.70 10.87 -15.46
N TYR A 294 7.13 10.32 -14.31
CA TYR A 294 6.55 9.10 -13.72
C TYR A 294 5.73 9.38 -12.45
N GLY A 295 5.36 10.62 -12.19
CA GLY A 295 4.64 11.04 -11.01
C GLY A 295 5.49 11.87 -10.05
N PHE A 296 5.24 11.79 -8.75
CA PHE A 296 6.04 12.51 -7.77
C PHE A 296 7.48 11.99 -7.75
N TYR A 297 8.44 12.92 -7.69
CA TYR A 297 9.80 12.61 -7.28
C TYR A 297 9.82 12.11 -5.83
N ASP A 298 10.94 11.53 -5.43
CA ASP A 298 11.02 10.73 -4.22
C ASP A 298 10.72 11.53 -2.94
N ALA A 299 11.37 12.68 -2.76
CA ALA A 299 11.24 13.48 -1.55
C ALA A 299 11.51 14.98 -1.79
N PHE A 300 11.24 15.79 -0.77
CA PHE A 300 11.61 17.20 -0.76
C PHE A 300 11.87 17.71 0.67
N ASN A 301 12.67 18.80 0.79
CA ASN A 301 12.97 19.47 2.04
C ASN A 301 12.96 20.99 1.83
N LEU A 302 11.90 21.65 2.26
CA LEU A 302 11.72 23.10 2.02
C LEU A 302 12.74 23.95 2.75
N LYS A 303 13.17 23.55 3.95
CA LYS A 303 14.20 24.26 4.70
C LYS A 303 15.55 24.28 3.97
N GLN A 304 15.81 23.27 3.12
CA GLN A 304 17.03 23.13 2.34
C GLN A 304 16.85 23.63 0.90
N ASP A 305 15.65 24.10 0.53
CA ASP A 305 15.28 24.44 -0.85
C ASP A 305 15.64 23.31 -1.82
N TRP A 306 15.30 22.07 -1.44
CA TRP A 306 15.70 20.86 -2.14
C TRP A 306 14.51 19.99 -2.51
N PHE A 307 14.53 19.50 -3.76
CA PHE A 307 13.62 18.48 -4.30
C PHE A 307 14.46 17.38 -4.94
N ALA A 308 14.11 16.14 -4.70
CA ALA A 308 14.72 15.00 -5.41
C ALA A 308 14.42 15.10 -6.91
N ASP A 309 15.34 14.58 -7.71
CA ASP A 309 15.17 14.41 -9.17
C ASP A 309 15.15 12.91 -9.56
N SER A 310 14.94 12.04 -8.58
CA SER A 310 14.97 10.59 -8.66
C SER A 310 13.60 9.94 -8.47
N TYR A 311 13.51 8.69 -8.93
CA TYR A 311 12.41 7.78 -8.66
C TYR A 311 13.00 6.45 -8.16
N LEU A 312 12.74 6.11 -6.92
CA LEU A 312 13.15 4.84 -6.34
C LEU A 312 11.99 3.84 -6.43
N ALA A 313 12.21 2.69 -7.04
CA ALA A 313 11.14 1.73 -7.30
C ALA A 313 10.47 1.21 -6.02
N ILE A 314 11.27 1.01 -4.96
CA ILE A 314 10.78 0.55 -3.66
C ILE A 314 9.88 1.59 -3.00
N ASP A 315 10.17 2.88 -3.17
CA ASP A 315 9.40 3.98 -2.57
C ASP A 315 8.16 4.31 -3.43
N GLN A 316 8.27 4.23 -4.76
CA GLN A 316 7.19 4.54 -5.70
C GLN A 316 6.15 3.40 -5.85
N GLY A 317 6.59 2.15 -5.72
CA GLY A 317 5.74 0.97 -5.87
C GLY A 317 4.51 0.98 -4.97
N PRO A 318 4.63 1.27 -3.67
CA PRO A 318 3.50 1.35 -2.76
C PRO A 318 2.42 2.37 -3.15
N ILE A 319 2.79 3.48 -3.80
CA ILE A 319 1.83 4.54 -4.19
C ILE A 319 0.68 3.95 -5.01
N ILE A 320 1.00 3.36 -6.16
CA ILE A 320 -0.04 2.85 -7.07
C ILE A 320 -0.74 1.62 -6.51
N ASN A 321 0.00 0.76 -5.79
CA ASN A 321 -0.54 -0.47 -5.22
C ASN A 321 -1.55 -0.18 -4.11
N MET A 322 -1.23 0.73 -3.19
CA MET A 322 -2.11 1.05 -2.08
C MET A 322 -3.30 1.94 -2.49
N ILE A 323 -3.12 2.85 -3.47
CA ILE A 323 -4.27 3.54 -4.09
C ILE A 323 -5.24 2.51 -4.69
N GLU A 324 -4.74 1.50 -5.40
CA GLU A 324 -5.60 0.49 -6.01
C GLU A 324 -6.26 -0.41 -4.96
N ASN A 325 -5.55 -0.76 -3.90
CA ASN A 325 -6.12 -1.50 -2.77
C ASN A 325 -7.23 -0.69 -2.08
N HIS A 326 -7.05 0.62 -1.89
CA HIS A 326 -8.13 1.50 -1.40
C HIS A 326 -9.34 1.50 -2.33
N ARG A 327 -9.14 1.54 -3.65
CA ARG A 327 -10.21 1.66 -4.65
C ARG A 327 -10.98 0.37 -4.88
N SER A 328 -10.32 -0.78 -4.84
CA SER A 328 -10.94 -2.04 -5.28
C SER A 328 -10.46 -3.28 -4.50
N GLY A 329 -9.44 -3.17 -3.65
CA GLY A 329 -8.83 -4.33 -2.99
C GLY A 329 -8.13 -5.28 -3.96
N LEU A 330 -7.76 -4.83 -5.16
CA LEU A 330 -7.31 -5.69 -6.26
C LEU A 330 -6.11 -6.55 -5.88
N LEU A 331 -5.04 -5.94 -5.35
CA LEU A 331 -3.83 -6.67 -5.04
C LEU A 331 -4.02 -7.57 -3.81
N TRP A 332 -4.71 -7.06 -2.80
CA TRP A 332 -5.13 -7.84 -1.64
C TRP A 332 -5.89 -9.10 -2.03
N SER A 333 -6.94 -8.95 -2.86
CA SER A 333 -7.74 -10.10 -3.30
C SER A 333 -6.91 -11.13 -4.06
N ASN A 334 -5.98 -10.69 -4.92
CA ASN A 334 -5.15 -11.61 -5.68
C ASN A 334 -4.10 -12.31 -4.80
N PHE A 335 -3.42 -11.58 -3.92
CA PHE A 335 -2.44 -12.20 -3.02
C PHE A 335 -3.10 -13.20 -2.07
N MET A 336 -4.19 -12.80 -1.42
CA MET A 336 -4.92 -13.64 -0.47
C MET A 336 -5.59 -14.87 -1.11
N ALA A 337 -5.81 -14.87 -2.42
CA ALA A 337 -6.35 -16.01 -3.17
C ALA A 337 -5.33 -17.14 -3.38
N ASN A 338 -4.06 -16.95 -3.05
CA ASN A 338 -3.09 -18.03 -3.11
C ASN A 338 -3.40 -19.11 -2.04
N PRO A 339 -3.48 -20.39 -2.42
CA PRO A 339 -3.95 -21.44 -1.50
C PRO A 339 -3.04 -21.65 -0.28
N GLU A 340 -1.79 -21.24 -0.36
CA GLU A 340 -0.79 -21.36 0.70
C GLU A 340 -0.95 -20.30 1.81
N ILE A 341 -1.58 -19.16 1.51
CA ILE A 341 -1.63 -18.01 2.42
C ILE A 341 -2.58 -18.24 3.60
N THR A 342 -3.80 -18.69 3.37
CA THR A 342 -4.77 -18.92 4.47
C THR A 342 -4.26 -19.93 5.51
N PRO A 343 -3.65 -21.08 5.12
CA PRO A 343 -3.04 -21.99 6.09
C PRO A 343 -1.91 -21.33 6.90
N ALA A 344 -1.06 -20.52 6.27
CA ALA A 344 0.02 -19.81 6.94
C ALA A 344 -0.49 -18.81 7.96
N LEU A 345 -1.51 -18.04 7.62
CA LEU A 345 -2.15 -17.09 8.55
C LEU A 345 -2.77 -17.82 9.74
N THR A 346 -3.41 -18.96 9.50
CA THR A 346 -3.95 -19.81 10.57
C THR A 346 -2.84 -20.31 11.49
N ALA A 347 -1.71 -20.77 10.92
CA ALA A 347 -0.55 -21.21 11.69
C ALA A 347 0.08 -20.08 12.51
N ALA A 348 0.12 -18.86 11.97
CA ALA A 348 0.55 -17.65 12.69
C ALA A 348 -0.47 -17.16 13.72
N GLY A 349 -1.62 -17.82 13.88
CA GLY A 349 -2.64 -17.46 14.87
C GLY A 349 -3.56 -16.31 14.48
N PHE A 350 -3.65 -15.98 13.19
CA PHE A 350 -4.63 -15.01 12.73
C PHE A 350 -6.06 -15.57 12.84
N VAL A 351 -6.94 -14.71 13.32
CA VAL A 351 -8.37 -14.99 13.47
C VAL A 351 -9.20 -13.83 12.90
N GLU A 352 -10.46 -14.11 12.59
CA GLU A 352 -11.40 -13.04 12.19
C GLU A 352 -11.56 -11.98 13.28
N ASP A 353 -11.55 -10.71 12.88
CA ASP A 353 -11.80 -9.56 13.74
C ASP A 353 -12.77 -8.56 13.08
N PRO A 354 -14.06 -8.92 13.00
CA PRO A 354 -15.05 -8.10 12.29
C PRO A 354 -15.34 -6.76 12.99
N VAL A 355 -14.73 -6.48 14.15
CA VAL A 355 -15.02 -5.26 14.92
C VAL A 355 -14.25 -4.04 14.39
N SER A 356 -13.18 -4.23 13.65
CA SER A 356 -12.37 -3.14 13.06
C SER A 356 -13.10 -2.35 11.96
N THR A 357 -14.24 -2.82 11.49
CA THR A 357 -15.02 -2.18 10.41
C THR A 357 -15.94 -1.05 10.88
N LYS A 358 -15.87 -0.61 12.13
CA LYS A 358 -16.77 0.45 12.63
C LYS A 358 -16.55 1.83 12.04
N ASP A 359 -15.45 2.04 11.32
CA ASP A 359 -15.12 3.30 10.64
C ASP A 359 -14.79 3.13 9.15
N GLU A 360 -15.15 2.01 8.50
CA GLU A 360 -15.21 2.04 7.04
C GLU A 360 -16.26 3.10 6.63
N PRO A 361 -15.88 4.09 5.80
CA PRO A 361 -16.91 4.74 5.02
C PRO A 361 -17.55 3.59 4.25
N LEU A 362 -18.83 3.37 4.51
CA LEU A 362 -19.66 2.54 3.68
C LEU A 362 -19.50 3.05 2.22
N ILE A 363 -18.51 2.51 1.49
CA ILE A 363 -18.62 2.41 0.05
C ILE A 363 -19.66 1.31 -0.12
N SER A 364 -20.87 1.63 0.29
CA SER A 364 -21.97 0.80 -0.07
C SER A 364 -22.20 1.05 -1.55
N SER A 365 -22.05 0.00 -2.33
CA SER A 365 -22.55 -0.13 -3.69
C SER A 365 -24.07 0.07 -3.77
N ASP A 366 -24.70 0.67 -2.77
CA ASP A 366 -26.14 0.67 -2.55
C ASP A 366 -26.82 1.89 -3.15
N TRP A 367 -26.12 2.67 -3.97
CA TRP A 367 -26.74 3.72 -4.75
C TRP A 367 -26.10 3.88 -6.13
N GLN A 368 -26.84 4.36 -7.09
CA GLN A 368 -26.39 4.55 -8.47
C GLN A 368 -26.87 5.88 -9.01
N VAL A 369 -26.15 6.35 -10.04
CA VAL A 369 -26.53 7.54 -10.82
C VAL A 369 -26.85 7.10 -12.24
N TYR A 370 -27.99 7.51 -12.76
CA TYR A 370 -28.33 7.25 -14.15
C TYR A 370 -29.23 8.35 -14.75
N PRO A 371 -29.09 8.62 -16.04
CA PRO A 371 -28.01 8.15 -16.89
C PRO A 371 -26.67 8.79 -16.51
N THR A 372 -25.57 8.08 -16.65
CA THR A 372 -24.20 8.61 -16.45
C THR A 372 -23.78 9.58 -17.57
N LEU A 373 -24.53 9.62 -18.67
CA LEU A 373 -24.43 10.61 -19.71
C LEU A 373 -25.77 11.36 -19.76
N SER A 374 -25.78 12.64 -19.40
CA SER A 374 -27.00 13.43 -19.25
C SER A 374 -26.90 14.80 -19.94
N ASN A 375 -28.04 15.49 -20.04
CA ASN A 375 -28.16 16.90 -20.46
C ASN A 375 -28.29 17.85 -19.24
N GLY A 376 -27.76 17.46 -18.07
CA GLY A 376 -27.89 18.19 -16.82
C GLY A 376 -29.03 17.68 -15.91
N GLU A 377 -29.77 16.65 -16.34
CA GLU A 377 -30.79 15.98 -15.52
C GLU A 377 -30.44 14.50 -15.36
N PHE A 378 -30.47 13.97 -14.13
CA PHE A 378 -30.20 12.57 -13.83
C PHE A 378 -30.84 12.14 -12.51
N TYR A 379 -30.82 10.85 -12.22
CA TYR A 379 -31.43 10.26 -11.04
C TYR A 379 -30.41 9.63 -10.14
N LEU A 380 -30.65 9.73 -8.84
CA LEU A 380 -29.97 8.93 -7.82
C LEU A 380 -30.95 7.85 -7.36
N GLU A 381 -30.56 6.59 -7.49
CA GLU A 381 -31.27 5.45 -6.94
C GLU A 381 -30.52 4.96 -5.69
N LEU A 382 -31.23 4.86 -4.58
CA LEU A 382 -30.71 4.52 -3.27
C LEU A 382 -31.33 3.18 -2.84
N ASN A 383 -30.54 2.13 -2.78
CA ASN A 383 -31.05 0.77 -2.53
C ASN A 383 -31.56 0.52 -1.10
N GLN A 384 -31.10 1.31 -0.13
CA GLN A 384 -31.67 1.33 1.23
C GLN A 384 -31.60 2.76 1.81
N ILE A 385 -32.73 3.41 1.99
CA ILE A 385 -32.85 4.60 2.82
C ILE A 385 -33.54 4.19 4.11
N SER A 386 -32.91 4.47 5.26
CA SER A 386 -33.66 4.55 6.52
C SER A 386 -34.74 5.63 6.36
N THR A 387 -36.00 5.26 6.53
CA THR A 387 -37.19 6.10 6.31
C THR A 387 -37.23 7.41 7.09
N HIS A 388 -36.16 7.74 7.83
CA HIS A 388 -36.15 8.87 8.75
C HIS A 388 -35.12 9.97 8.42
N ARG A 389 -34.25 9.81 7.38
CA ARG A 389 -33.28 10.85 7.02
C ARG A 389 -32.81 10.79 5.56
N MET A 390 -32.96 11.91 4.87
CA MET A 390 -32.43 12.10 3.53
C MET A 390 -30.93 12.39 3.59
N PRO A 391 -30.08 11.74 2.77
CA PRO A 391 -28.67 12.07 2.68
C PRO A 391 -28.48 13.48 2.12
N THR A 392 -27.40 14.13 2.52
CA THR A 392 -26.98 15.39 1.90
C THR A 392 -26.30 15.10 0.57
N ILE A 393 -26.74 15.77 -0.48
CA ILE A 393 -26.18 15.64 -1.81
C ILE A 393 -25.24 16.83 -2.07
N ALA A 394 -24.05 16.55 -2.60
CA ALA A 394 -23.16 17.57 -3.13
C ALA A 394 -22.77 17.23 -4.57
N ILE A 395 -22.71 18.25 -5.43
CA ILE A 395 -22.26 18.08 -6.82
C ILE A 395 -21.09 19.04 -7.04
N SER A 396 -20.01 18.52 -7.62
CA SER A 396 -18.82 19.30 -7.94
C SER A 396 -18.30 19.02 -9.35
N ASP A 397 -17.65 19.99 -9.96
CA ASP A 397 -16.90 19.79 -11.20
C ASP A 397 -15.53 19.11 -10.93
N LEU A 398 -14.75 18.88 -11.99
CA LEU A 398 -13.41 18.26 -11.89
C LEU A 398 -12.40 19.07 -11.06
N LEU A 399 -12.66 20.36 -10.86
CA LEU A 399 -11.82 21.24 -10.04
C LEU A 399 -12.28 21.30 -8.58
N GLY A 400 -13.33 20.53 -8.23
CA GLY A 400 -13.91 20.52 -6.89
C GLY A 400 -14.79 21.72 -6.57
N ARG A 401 -15.15 22.54 -7.57
CA ARG A 401 -16.07 23.68 -7.37
C ARG A 401 -17.49 23.15 -7.24
N LYS A 402 -18.22 23.62 -6.23
CA LYS A 402 -19.60 23.22 -5.98
C LYS A 402 -20.52 23.73 -7.12
N VAL A 403 -21.39 22.85 -7.56
CA VAL A 403 -22.38 23.09 -8.61
C VAL A 403 -23.75 23.20 -7.97
N ALA A 404 -24.48 24.25 -8.30
CA ALA A 404 -25.86 24.42 -7.85
C ALA A 404 -26.80 23.48 -8.60
N PHE A 405 -27.77 22.88 -7.88
CA PHE A 405 -28.75 21.95 -8.42
C PHE A 405 -30.07 22.03 -7.66
N GLU A 406 -31.11 21.57 -8.29
CA GLU A 406 -32.42 21.29 -7.69
C GLU A 406 -32.56 19.78 -7.51
N SER A 407 -33.18 19.34 -6.42
CA SER A 407 -33.48 17.93 -6.19
C SER A 407 -34.94 17.70 -5.85
N GLN A 408 -35.49 16.63 -6.38
CA GLN A 408 -36.88 16.23 -6.11
C GLN A 408 -36.98 14.73 -5.86
N VAL A 409 -37.49 14.33 -4.71
CA VAL A 409 -37.74 12.92 -4.38
C VAL A 409 -38.87 12.38 -5.25
N LYS A 410 -38.64 11.25 -5.91
CA LYS A 410 -39.57 10.52 -6.76
C LYS A 410 -39.81 9.11 -6.21
N GLY A 411 -40.66 8.98 -5.19
CA GLY A 411 -40.89 7.68 -4.51
C GLY A 411 -39.88 7.38 -3.42
N ASP A 412 -39.84 6.13 -2.95
CA ASP A 412 -39.14 5.75 -1.70
C ASP A 412 -37.63 5.63 -1.83
N GLN A 413 -37.07 5.62 -3.06
CA GLN A 413 -35.64 5.35 -3.30
C GLN A 413 -35.04 6.18 -4.43
N LEU A 414 -35.81 7.06 -5.07
CA LEU A 414 -35.39 7.79 -6.27
C LEU A 414 -35.34 9.28 -6.02
N ILE A 415 -34.24 9.93 -6.35
CA ILE A 415 -34.10 11.39 -6.30
C ILE A 415 -33.76 11.89 -7.70
N HIS A 416 -34.62 12.75 -8.24
CA HIS A 416 -34.33 13.47 -9.47
C HIS A 416 -33.47 14.68 -9.18
N ILE A 417 -32.40 14.84 -9.94
CA ILE A 417 -31.43 15.95 -9.85
C ILE A 417 -31.49 16.73 -11.16
N LYS A 418 -31.53 18.04 -11.05
CA LYS A 418 -31.40 18.97 -12.16
C LYS A 418 -30.36 20.02 -11.84
N LEU A 419 -29.31 20.09 -12.64
CA LEU A 419 -28.28 21.14 -12.49
C LEU A 419 -28.88 22.50 -12.85
N ALA A 420 -28.50 23.54 -12.13
CA ALA A 420 -28.97 24.90 -12.42
C ALA A 420 -28.38 25.41 -13.74
N ASP A 421 -29.19 26.03 -14.57
CA ASP A 421 -28.87 26.45 -15.96
C ASP A 421 -27.55 27.28 -16.07
N ASN A 422 -27.22 28.04 -15.06
CA ASN A 422 -25.99 28.87 -15.02
C ASN A 422 -24.71 28.08 -14.66
N SER A 423 -24.83 26.80 -14.35
CA SER A 423 -23.75 25.91 -13.91
C SER A 423 -23.37 24.88 -14.96
N ILE A 424 -24.12 24.78 -16.05
CA ILE A 424 -23.95 23.75 -17.06
C ILE A 424 -22.91 24.21 -18.08
N THR A 425 -21.65 23.84 -17.86
CA THR A 425 -20.68 23.68 -18.93
C THR A 425 -20.56 22.18 -19.20
N SER A 426 -20.54 21.75 -20.47
CA SER A 426 -20.31 20.35 -20.80
C SER A 426 -19.02 19.84 -20.11
N GLY A 427 -19.10 18.70 -19.45
CA GLY A 427 -17.95 18.14 -18.72
C GLY A 427 -18.36 17.11 -17.68
N TRP A 428 -17.35 16.61 -16.98
CA TRP A 428 -17.54 15.65 -15.89
C TRP A 428 -17.89 16.34 -14.59
N PHE A 429 -18.88 15.78 -13.88
CA PHE A 429 -19.31 16.19 -12.55
C PHE A 429 -19.28 15.00 -11.62
N TRP A 430 -18.98 15.24 -10.35
CA TRP A 430 -19.04 14.25 -9.29
C TRP A 430 -20.24 14.51 -8.40
N VAL A 431 -21.09 13.50 -8.27
CA VAL A 431 -22.20 13.49 -7.32
C VAL A 431 -21.75 12.74 -6.09
N THR A 432 -21.78 13.38 -4.95
CA THR A 432 -21.34 12.81 -3.65
C THR A 432 -22.51 12.84 -2.68
N LEU A 433 -22.73 11.72 -2.00
CA LEU A 433 -23.70 11.61 -0.91
C LEU A 433 -23.01 11.65 0.45
N TYR A 434 -23.67 12.27 1.42
CA TYR A 434 -23.25 12.31 2.80
C TYR A 434 -24.39 11.89 3.74
N ASP A 435 -24.08 11.04 4.73
CA ASP A 435 -24.92 10.81 5.88
C ASP A 435 -24.24 11.35 7.12
N GLN A 436 -24.88 12.30 7.82
CA GLN A 436 -24.34 12.95 9.04
C GLN A 436 -22.88 13.46 8.89
N ASN A 437 -22.53 14.02 7.72
CA ASN A 437 -21.18 14.44 7.30
C ASN A 437 -20.21 13.29 6.95
N HIS A 438 -20.63 12.02 6.98
CA HIS A 438 -19.85 10.92 6.44
C HIS A 438 -20.10 10.78 4.94
N ASN A 439 -19.02 10.70 4.15
CA ASN A 439 -19.12 10.50 2.71
C ASN A 439 -19.57 9.07 2.42
N MET A 440 -20.74 8.92 1.79
CA MET A 440 -21.31 7.64 1.38
C MET A 440 -20.85 7.17 -0.01
N GLY A 441 -19.96 7.90 -0.65
CA GLY A 441 -19.44 7.61 -1.97
C GLY A 441 -19.70 8.72 -3.00
N SER A 442 -19.03 8.63 -4.14
CA SER A 442 -19.15 9.58 -5.25
C SER A 442 -19.26 8.85 -6.58
N HIS A 443 -20.18 9.30 -7.44
CA HIS A 443 -20.36 8.79 -8.79
C HIS A 443 -20.16 9.89 -9.84
N PRO A 444 -19.47 9.59 -10.96
CA PRO A 444 -19.29 10.53 -12.05
C PRO A 444 -20.52 10.62 -12.95
N VAL A 445 -20.83 11.83 -13.42
CA VAL A 445 -21.83 12.09 -14.48
C VAL A 445 -21.18 12.96 -15.54
N LEU A 446 -21.31 12.57 -16.80
CA LEU A 446 -20.92 13.38 -17.95
C LEU A 446 -22.12 14.19 -18.44
N VAL A 447 -22.03 15.51 -18.42
CA VAL A 447 -23.01 16.42 -18.97
C VAL A 447 -22.55 16.90 -20.35
N ARG A 448 -23.42 16.87 -21.34
CA ARG A 448 -23.20 17.33 -22.74
C ARG A 448 -24.01 18.57 -23.06
#